data_7b9b7f3001b4c526987151701da2628b
#
_entry.id   7b9b7f3001b4c526987151701da2628b
#
_cell.length_a   1.000
_cell.length_b   1.000
_cell.length_c   1.000
_cell.angle_alpha   90.00
_cell.angle_beta   90.00
_cell.angle_gamma   90.00
#
_symmetry.space_group_name_H-M   'P 1'
#
loop_
_entity.id
_entity.type
_entity.pdbx_description
1 polymer ?
#
loop_
_entity_poly.entity_id
_entity_poly.type
_entity_poly.pdbx_seq_one_letter_code
_entity_poly.pdbx_strand_id
1 'polypeptide(L)'
;MKYLLGLILFISSVVVAQPIVIQKPVTCTETKMLLQGLTSSDYKEAPAWLGIEPGAEVSKYSVFVNPQTKTWTIIQFNDKIACVLGTGTDSTQIFNGPKI
;
A
#
# COMPACT_ATOMS: atom_id res chain seq x y z
N MET A 1 -30.97 -44.15 17.95
CA MET A 1 -30.90 -43.74 16.70
C MET A 1 -31.19 -42.34 16.45
N LYS A 2 -32.21 -41.82 16.92
CA LYS A 2 -32.55 -40.45 16.65
C LYS A 2 -31.64 -39.50 17.25
N TYR A 3 -30.83 -39.89 18.17
CA TYR A 3 -30.00 -38.99 18.91
C TYR A 3 -28.81 -38.48 18.15
N LEU A 4 -28.43 -39.20 17.13
CA LEU A 4 -27.26 -38.84 16.38
C LEU A 4 -27.41 -37.59 15.57
N LEU A 5 -28.61 -37.26 15.22
CA LEU A 5 -28.84 -36.14 14.36
C LEU A 5 -28.55 -34.82 14.99
N GLY A 6 -28.73 -34.73 16.29
CA GLY A 6 -28.48 -33.44 16.94
C GLY A 6 -27.05 -33.04 17.04
N LEU A 7 -26.15 -33.98 16.95
CA LEU A 7 -24.75 -33.67 17.10
C LEU A 7 -24.14 -33.04 15.91
N ILE A 8 -24.65 -33.34 14.76
CA ILE A 8 -24.05 -32.87 13.53
C ILE A 8 -24.17 -31.38 13.37
N LEU A 9 -25.20 -30.82 13.93
CA LEU A 9 -25.50 -29.42 13.71
C LEU A 9 -24.50 -28.48 14.34
N PHE A 10 -23.82 -28.92 15.36
CA PHE A 10 -22.94 -28.02 16.06
C PHE A 10 -21.62 -27.78 15.35
N ILE A 11 -21.25 -28.71 14.53
CA ILE A 11 -19.93 -28.64 13.92
C ILE A 11 -19.83 -27.57 12.87
N SER A 12 -20.90 -27.29 12.22
CA SER A 12 -20.87 -26.39 11.09
C SER A 12 -20.95 -24.93 11.44
N SER A 13 -21.02 -24.60 12.70
CA SER A 13 -21.26 -23.23 13.09
C SER A 13 -20.01 -22.37 13.15
N VAL A 14 -18.84 -22.96 13.04
CA VAL A 14 -17.62 -22.20 13.14
C VAL A 14 -17.15 -21.79 11.76
N VAL A 15 -17.15 -20.49 11.53
CA VAL A 15 -16.64 -19.94 10.29
C VAL A 15 -15.44 -19.09 10.61
N VAL A 16 -14.31 -19.48 10.07
CA VAL A 16 -13.08 -18.75 10.30
C VAL A 16 -12.73 -18.01 9.01
N ALA A 17 -12.66 -16.71 9.11
CA ALA A 17 -12.25 -15.90 7.97
C ALA A 17 -10.78 -16.14 7.70
N GLN A 18 -10.46 -16.51 6.48
CA GLN A 18 -9.08 -16.74 6.07
C GLN A 18 -8.63 -15.61 5.17
N PRO A 19 -7.37 -15.21 5.28
CA PRO A 19 -6.86 -14.18 4.40
C PRO A 19 -6.84 -14.66 2.96
N ILE A 20 -7.14 -13.74 2.07
CA ILE A 20 -7.11 -13.98 0.65
C ILE A 20 -5.93 -13.24 0.07
N VAL A 21 -5.10 -13.94 -0.69
CA VAL A 21 -3.96 -13.33 -1.36
C VAL A 21 -4.41 -12.92 -2.75
N ILE A 22 -4.33 -11.63 -3.01
CA ILE A 22 -4.69 -11.07 -4.32
C ILE A 22 -3.46 -10.45 -4.91
N GLN A 23 -3.17 -10.80 -6.15
CA GLN A 23 -2.03 -10.22 -6.84
C GLN A 23 -2.45 -8.96 -7.55
N LYS A 24 -1.66 -7.91 -7.37
CA LYS A 24 -1.90 -6.63 -8.01
C LYS A 24 -0.72 -6.36 -8.95
N PRO A 25 -0.97 -6.22 -10.25
CA PRO A 25 0.11 -5.86 -11.16
C PRO A 25 0.61 -4.46 -10.85
N VAL A 26 1.92 -4.29 -10.80
CA VAL A 26 2.54 -3.01 -10.55
C VAL A 26 3.59 -2.73 -11.61
N THR A 27 3.82 -1.46 -11.88
CA THR A 27 4.82 -1.03 -12.83
C THR A 27 6.09 -0.65 -12.10
N CYS A 28 7.20 -1.23 -12.49
CA CYS A 28 8.49 -0.98 -11.87
C CYS A 28 9.44 -0.39 -12.89
N THR A 29 10.33 0.49 -12.42
CA THR A 29 11.36 1.08 -13.25
C THR A 29 12.56 1.40 -12.38
N GLU A 30 13.61 1.97 -12.94
CA GLU A 30 14.74 2.42 -12.15
C GLU A 30 14.30 3.47 -11.14
N THR A 31 14.78 3.33 -9.92
CA THR A 31 14.41 4.25 -8.85
C THR A 31 14.73 5.69 -9.21
N LYS A 32 15.91 5.92 -9.75
CA LYS A 32 16.31 7.28 -10.11
C LYS A 32 15.37 7.90 -11.12
N MET A 33 14.96 7.12 -12.11
CA MET A 33 14.07 7.62 -13.15
C MET A 33 12.68 7.94 -12.59
N LEU A 34 12.18 7.07 -11.71
CA LEU A 34 10.87 7.31 -11.13
C LEU A 34 10.87 8.54 -10.25
N LEU A 35 11.89 8.70 -9.41
CA LEU A 35 11.96 9.86 -8.54
C LEU A 35 12.08 11.15 -9.33
N GLN A 36 12.86 11.14 -10.41
CA GLN A 36 12.96 12.30 -11.27
C GLN A 36 11.62 12.63 -11.91
N GLY A 37 10.87 11.61 -12.32
CA GLY A 37 9.57 11.82 -12.93
C GLY A 37 8.57 12.41 -11.95
N LEU A 38 8.50 11.87 -10.74
CA LEU A 38 7.54 12.35 -9.75
C LEU A 38 7.80 13.78 -9.31
N THR A 39 9.06 14.17 -9.23
CA THR A 39 9.42 15.51 -8.80
C THR A 39 9.54 16.49 -9.95
N SER A 40 9.28 16.05 -11.17
CA SER A 40 9.37 16.91 -12.36
C SER A 40 8.29 17.98 -12.35
N SER A 41 8.44 18.92 -13.30
CA SER A 41 7.49 20.01 -13.43
C SER A 41 6.09 19.54 -13.82
N ASP A 42 5.98 18.32 -14.37
CA ASP A 42 4.68 17.79 -14.76
C ASP A 42 3.86 17.32 -13.57
N TYR A 43 4.51 16.70 -12.60
CA TYR A 43 3.80 16.14 -11.45
C TYR A 43 4.01 16.93 -10.18
N LYS A 44 5.20 17.43 -9.96
CA LYS A 44 5.55 18.22 -8.77
C LYS A 44 5.14 17.54 -7.47
N GLU A 45 5.29 16.23 -7.41
CA GLU A 45 5.03 15.48 -6.20
C GLU A 45 6.30 15.39 -5.37
N ALA A 46 6.14 15.46 -4.08
CA ALA A 46 7.25 15.36 -3.14
C ALA A 46 6.92 14.33 -2.07
N PRO A 47 7.95 13.69 -1.51
CA PRO A 47 7.68 12.68 -0.48
C PRO A 47 7.06 13.31 0.76
N ALA A 48 5.94 12.74 1.17
CA ALA A 48 5.23 13.17 2.38
C ALA A 48 5.40 12.16 3.50
N TRP A 49 5.82 10.96 3.20
CA TRP A 49 5.97 9.90 4.19
C TRP A 49 6.98 8.88 3.67
N LEU A 50 7.76 8.32 4.59
CA LEU A 50 8.73 7.29 4.26
C LEU A 50 8.69 6.22 5.35
N GLY A 51 8.62 4.96 4.93
CA GLY A 51 8.71 3.83 5.82
C GLY A 51 9.79 2.87 5.34
N ILE A 52 10.39 2.14 6.27
CA ILE A 52 11.45 1.19 5.95
C ILE A 52 11.03 -0.18 6.49
N GLU A 53 11.05 -1.15 5.62
CA GLU A 53 10.77 -2.52 6.00
C GLU A 53 12.08 -3.29 6.02
N PRO A 54 12.55 -3.72 7.20
CA PRO A 54 13.78 -4.49 7.29
C PRO A 54 13.56 -5.92 6.81
N GLY A 55 14.61 -6.56 6.37
CA GLY A 55 14.56 -7.92 5.88
C GLY A 55 15.86 -8.30 5.22
N ALA A 56 15.85 -9.42 4.52
CA ALA A 56 17.02 -9.87 3.76
C ALA A 56 17.40 -8.79 2.73
N GLU A 57 16.39 -8.17 2.14
CA GLU A 57 16.58 -6.99 1.33
C GLU A 57 15.76 -5.89 1.94
N VAL A 58 16.37 -4.73 2.13
CA VAL A 58 15.69 -3.58 2.70
C VAL A 58 14.77 -2.98 1.65
N SER A 59 13.50 -2.87 1.98
CA SER A 59 12.53 -2.21 1.15
C SER A 59 12.10 -0.90 1.80
N LYS A 60 11.93 0.11 0.99
CA LYS A 60 11.44 1.40 1.44
C LYS A 60 10.10 1.68 0.76
N TYR A 61 9.25 2.35 1.48
CA TYR A 61 7.94 2.75 0.97
C TYR A 61 7.80 4.25 1.14
N SER A 62 7.23 4.91 0.19
CA SER A 62 7.01 6.34 0.31
C SER A 62 5.72 6.75 -0.36
N VAL A 63 5.10 7.77 0.19
CA VAL A 63 3.94 8.41 -0.39
C VAL A 63 4.38 9.78 -0.90
N PHE A 64 4.22 9.98 -2.19
CA PHE A 64 4.50 11.26 -2.82
C PHE A 64 3.19 11.99 -3.06
N VAL A 65 3.17 13.28 -2.82
CA VAL A 65 1.95 14.08 -2.92
C VAL A 65 2.28 15.43 -3.52
N ASN A 66 1.37 15.92 -4.36
CA ASN A 66 1.35 17.31 -4.75
C ASN A 66 0.21 17.97 -3.97
N PRO A 67 0.50 18.83 -3.01
CA PRO A 67 -0.56 19.40 -2.16
C PRO A 67 -1.49 20.36 -2.90
N GLN A 68 -1.10 20.83 -4.06
CA GLN A 68 -1.94 21.76 -4.83
C GLN A 68 -2.91 21.03 -5.73
N THR A 69 -2.42 20.08 -6.51
CA THR A 69 -3.27 19.32 -7.41
C THR A 69 -3.91 18.12 -6.74
N LYS A 70 -3.37 17.71 -5.60
CA LYS A 70 -3.82 16.56 -4.81
C LYS A 70 -3.58 15.23 -5.50
N THR A 71 -2.67 15.20 -6.44
CA THR A 71 -2.21 13.93 -6.99
C THR A 71 -1.27 13.24 -6.00
N TRP A 72 -1.24 11.93 -6.05
CA TRP A 72 -0.44 11.15 -5.12
C TRP A 72 0.07 9.88 -5.76
N THR A 73 1.17 9.37 -5.24
CA THR A 73 1.79 8.14 -5.71
C THR A 73 2.42 7.42 -4.53
N ILE A 74 2.13 6.13 -4.41
CA ILE A 74 2.76 5.28 -3.41
C ILE A 74 3.73 4.38 -4.10
N ILE A 75 4.98 4.35 -3.61
CA ILE A 75 6.02 3.53 -4.22
C ILE A 75 6.67 2.63 -3.19
N GLN A 76 7.11 1.48 -3.66
CA GLN A 76 8.01 0.58 -2.94
C GLN A 76 9.31 0.55 -3.71
N PHE A 77 10.43 0.77 -3.04
CA PHE A 77 11.67 0.93 -3.77
C PHE A 77 12.88 0.49 -2.95
N ASN A 78 13.96 0.23 -3.66
CA ASN A 78 15.29 0.13 -3.11
C ASN A 78 16.20 1.03 -3.94
N ASP A 79 17.51 0.84 -3.84
CA ASP A 79 18.45 1.71 -4.54
C ASP A 79 18.38 1.59 -6.05
N LYS A 80 17.87 0.49 -6.56
CA LYS A 80 17.91 0.19 -7.99
C LYS A 80 16.55 0.29 -8.64
N ILE A 81 15.53 -0.28 -8.02
CA ILE A 81 14.21 -0.45 -8.63
C ILE A 81 13.15 0.13 -7.73
N ALA A 82 12.19 0.80 -8.36
CA ALA A 82 11.03 1.33 -7.69
C ALA A 82 9.77 0.89 -8.42
N CYS A 83 8.77 0.52 -7.66
CA CYS A 83 7.48 0.06 -8.17
C CYS A 83 6.38 0.97 -7.69
N VAL A 84 5.49 1.37 -8.60
CA VAL A 84 4.33 2.17 -8.25
C VAL A 84 3.25 1.24 -7.74
N LEU A 85 2.92 1.36 -6.46
CA LEU A 85 1.87 0.55 -5.86
C LEU A 85 0.49 1.15 -6.08
N GLY A 86 0.41 2.45 -6.22
CA GLY A 86 -0.83 3.13 -6.47
C GLY A 86 -0.58 4.59 -6.80
N THR A 87 -1.47 5.17 -7.56
CA THR A 87 -1.40 6.58 -7.93
C THR A 87 -2.81 7.08 -8.20
N GLY A 88 -3.05 8.35 -8.04
CA GLY A 88 -4.37 8.88 -8.27
C GLY A 88 -4.48 10.35 -7.95
N THR A 89 -5.72 10.76 -7.71
CA THR A 89 -6.06 12.15 -7.39
C THR A 89 -6.80 12.21 -6.07
N ASP A 90 -7.21 13.41 -5.69
CA ASP A 90 -8.06 13.64 -4.52
C ASP A 90 -7.46 13.16 -3.22
N SER A 91 -6.16 13.33 -3.06
CA SER A 91 -5.54 12.99 -1.78
C SER A 91 -6.05 13.93 -0.70
N THR A 92 -6.26 13.39 0.48
CA THR A 92 -6.73 14.14 1.63
C THR A 92 -5.90 13.77 2.83
N GLN A 93 -5.42 14.77 3.54
CA GLN A 93 -4.69 14.52 4.76
C GLN A 93 -5.67 14.36 5.91
N ILE A 94 -5.79 13.13 6.40
CA ILE A 94 -6.73 12.80 7.46
C ILE A 94 -6.16 13.13 8.82
N PHE A 95 -4.86 12.94 8.96
CA PHE A 95 -4.18 13.15 10.22
C PHE A 95 -3.29 14.37 10.13
N ASN A 96 -3.57 15.36 10.95
CA ASN A 96 -2.84 16.63 10.95
C ASN A 96 -1.68 16.64 11.93
N GLY A 97 -1.31 15.47 12.43
CA GLY A 97 -0.32 15.42 13.46
C GLY A 97 -0.88 15.74 14.83
N PRO A 98 -0.10 15.52 15.87
CA PRO A 98 -0.57 15.77 17.23
C PRO A 98 -0.76 17.25 17.45
N LYS A 99 -1.91 17.59 17.94
CA LYS A 99 -2.24 18.95 18.30
C LYS A 99 -2.07 19.12 19.78
N ILE A 100 -0.92 18.90 20.16
CA ILE A 100 -0.63 18.89 21.58
C ILE A 100 -0.01 20.17 22.00
#